data_1812a1cfb9eac1787dd5d5a42390a4a5
#
_entry.id   1812a1cfb9eac1787dd5d5a42390a4a5
#
_cell.length_a   1.000
_cell.length_b   1.000
_cell.length_c   1.000
_cell.angle_alpha   90.00
_cell.angle_beta   90.00
_cell.angle_gamma   90.00
#
_symmetry.space_group_name_H-M   'P 1'
#
loop_
_entity.id
_entity.type
_entity.pdbx_description
1 polymer ?
#
loop_
_entity_poly.entity_id
_entity_poly.type
_entity_poly.pdbx_seq_one_letter_code
_entity_poly.pdbx_strand_id
1 'polypeptide(L)'
;MQANGIGRREFMRGAGIASVGLAVARAEGVNGANQDAEPYKVHWYPFTEHPDSDTCWSLSVGPDGRIYAAACAESVPGGVVKPVRYNEQKDGLDYLFDLGQMVDDPGDSGHATQCKIHYSFAPSMHDKVMYMATHLSGPPIDLPVYNPWHSWHDQKRLFRGAALLAWDTQHDRVLWWDTLIPKEGCRCLLHDEERGLLYAISYPRDHFFIYDLKKRTRRDLGRIGSINSQALFLDRQHRVWTTNDYGHLVRYSPDTDRLELSPDTLPHACYQTGWHSVFYDVAPAPDGECVYASTWCPNPHLMRIWLNAGEWPRVENLGPATQERDLTFPVDMFRDHCGGLVFAGDGKLYYVASRWRDLVHNPLPPPHKEREGVVWRLDPRTLERTEVTRLQHPNGFAHYVSRGAVDHNGDLFFGHVGSNPCGIFKVSMPADRKRENAHLPIRMWG
;
A
#
# COMPACT_ATOMS: atom_id res chain seq x y z
N MET A 1 23.16 -11.23 -54.87
CA MET A 1 22.04 -11.97 -55.46
C MET A 1 20.77 -11.34 -54.91
N GLN A 2 19.86 -11.01 -55.81
CA GLN A 2 18.79 -10.06 -55.74
C GLN A 2 17.70 -10.39 -54.72
N ALA A 3 17.21 -9.34 -54.06
CA ALA A 3 15.96 -9.27 -53.32
C ALA A 3 14.77 -9.30 -54.27
N ASN A 4 13.75 -10.08 -53.95
CA ASN A 4 12.43 -9.96 -54.56
C ASN A 4 11.39 -9.53 -53.51
N GLY A 5 10.92 -8.32 -53.68
CA GLY A 5 9.77 -7.78 -52.96
C GLY A 5 8.46 -8.36 -53.49
N ILE A 6 7.50 -8.60 -52.58
CA ILE A 6 6.12 -8.87 -52.94
C ILE A 6 5.27 -7.72 -52.40
N GLY A 7 4.52 -7.12 -53.35
CA GLY A 7 3.79 -5.88 -53.19
C GLY A 7 2.52 -5.99 -52.38
N ARG A 8 2.19 -4.86 -51.75
CA ARG A 8 0.86 -4.50 -51.30
C ARG A 8 -0.04 -4.19 -52.50
N ARG A 9 -1.18 -4.86 -52.59
CA ARG A 9 -2.43 -4.31 -53.06
C ARG A 9 -3.49 -5.40 -53.30
N GLU A 10 -4.74 -5.02 -52.97
CA GLU A 10 -5.99 -5.71 -53.24
C GLU A 10 -6.55 -6.69 -52.19
N PHE A 11 -7.31 -6.13 -51.28
CA PHE A 11 -8.60 -6.72 -50.84
C PHE A 11 -9.49 -5.60 -50.30
N MET A 12 -10.16 -4.94 -51.20
CA MET A 12 -11.36 -4.16 -50.89
C MET A 12 -12.39 -4.44 -51.96
N ARG A 13 -13.47 -5.19 -51.61
CA ARG A 13 -14.84 -5.04 -52.17
C ARG A 13 -15.76 -6.14 -51.65
N GLY A 14 -16.81 -5.70 -50.99
CA GLY A 14 -18.07 -6.42 -50.94
C GLY A 14 -18.53 -6.99 -49.61
N ALA A 15 -19.19 -6.20 -48.78
CA ALA A 15 -20.26 -6.69 -47.93
C ALA A 15 -21.22 -5.54 -47.60
N GLY A 16 -22.46 -5.74 -47.99
CA GLY A 16 -23.51 -4.76 -47.92
C GLY A 16 -23.94 -4.40 -46.51
N ILE A 17 -24.36 -3.16 -46.37
CA ILE A 17 -24.92 -2.55 -45.17
C ILE A 17 -26.36 -3.05 -45.01
N ALA A 18 -26.60 -3.90 -44.02
CA ALA A 18 -27.91 -4.12 -43.44
C ALA A 18 -28.05 -3.24 -42.20
N SER A 19 -28.78 -2.15 -42.34
CA SER A 19 -29.15 -1.28 -41.23
C SER A 19 -30.21 -1.97 -40.35
N VAL A 20 -29.78 -2.51 -39.22
CA VAL A 20 -30.68 -2.89 -38.12
C VAL A 20 -30.75 -1.72 -37.18
N GLY A 21 -31.90 -1.05 -37.17
CA GLY A 21 -32.19 0.01 -36.21
C GLY A 21 -32.27 -0.58 -34.77
N LEU A 22 -31.25 -0.35 -33.97
CA LEU A 22 -31.35 -0.56 -32.53
C LEU A 22 -31.97 0.69 -31.90
N ALA A 23 -33.18 0.54 -31.38
CA ALA A 23 -33.80 1.53 -30.51
C ALA A 23 -32.95 1.62 -29.23
N VAL A 24 -32.25 2.73 -29.08
CA VAL A 24 -31.56 3.08 -27.82
C VAL A 24 -32.64 3.50 -26.83
N ALA A 25 -33.05 2.59 -25.96
CA ALA A 25 -33.77 2.95 -24.74
C ALA A 25 -32.82 3.79 -23.87
N ARG A 26 -33.06 5.09 -23.82
CA ARG A 26 -32.49 5.98 -22.83
C ARG A 26 -32.95 5.47 -21.44
N ALA A 27 -32.07 4.82 -20.72
CA ALA A 27 -32.25 4.66 -19.29
C ALA A 27 -32.14 6.06 -18.69
N GLU A 28 -33.25 6.65 -18.32
CA GLU A 28 -33.28 7.82 -17.45
C GLU A 28 -32.62 7.40 -16.13
N GLY A 29 -31.49 8.03 -15.82
CA GLY A 29 -30.75 7.82 -14.59
C GLY A 29 -31.64 8.16 -13.41
N VAL A 30 -31.84 7.17 -12.55
CA VAL A 30 -32.36 7.39 -11.20
C VAL A 30 -31.30 8.17 -10.41
N ASN A 31 -31.34 9.48 -10.53
CA ASN A 31 -30.68 10.41 -9.60
C ASN A 31 -31.45 10.40 -8.27
N GLY A 32 -31.30 9.34 -7.52
CA GLY A 32 -31.68 9.28 -6.11
C GLY A 32 -30.49 9.67 -5.23
N ALA A 33 -29.88 10.82 -5.46
CA ALA A 33 -28.99 11.41 -4.48
C ALA A 33 -29.81 11.81 -3.26
N ASN A 34 -29.62 11.13 -2.16
CA ASN A 34 -30.11 11.55 -0.84
C ASN A 34 -29.50 12.93 -0.58
N GLN A 35 -30.28 14.01 -0.72
CA GLN A 35 -29.83 15.39 -0.63
C GLN A 35 -29.49 15.84 0.80
N ASP A 36 -29.67 14.97 1.82
CA ASP A 36 -29.51 15.31 3.24
C ASP A 36 -28.27 14.71 3.92
N ALA A 37 -27.42 13.97 3.20
CA ALA A 37 -26.19 13.45 3.79
C ALA A 37 -25.10 14.53 3.79
N GLU A 38 -24.52 14.84 4.96
CA GLU A 38 -23.35 15.72 5.04
C GLU A 38 -22.27 15.25 4.09
N PRO A 39 -21.69 16.16 3.30
CA PRO A 39 -20.67 15.78 2.31
C PRO A 39 -19.36 15.35 3.02
N TYR A 40 -18.67 14.39 2.43
CA TYR A 40 -17.30 14.06 2.83
C TYR A 40 -16.40 15.27 2.64
N LYS A 41 -15.65 15.65 3.68
CA LYS A 41 -14.71 16.78 3.64
C LYS A 41 -13.29 16.25 3.56
N VAL A 42 -12.53 16.73 2.57
CA VAL A 42 -11.14 16.35 2.37
C VAL A 42 -10.24 17.44 2.94
N HIS A 43 -9.33 17.05 3.82
CA HIS A 43 -8.30 17.91 4.39
C HIS A 43 -6.93 17.41 3.95
N TRP A 44 -5.99 18.33 3.77
CA TRP A 44 -4.63 18.04 3.36
C TRP A 44 -3.63 18.53 4.40
N TYR A 45 -2.75 17.63 4.83
CA TYR A 45 -1.69 17.92 5.80
C TYR A 45 -0.33 17.65 5.17
N PRO A 46 0.34 18.69 4.64
CA PRO A 46 1.69 18.56 4.06
C PRO A 46 2.75 18.34 5.16
N PHE A 47 3.84 17.69 4.80
CA PHE A 47 5.01 17.53 5.66
C PHE A 47 5.88 18.81 5.65
N THR A 48 5.37 19.89 6.22
CA THR A 48 5.99 21.23 6.13
C THR A 48 7.35 21.35 6.83
N GLU A 49 7.54 20.62 7.94
CA GLU A 49 8.81 20.62 8.67
C GLU A 49 9.85 19.68 8.05
N HIS A 50 9.48 18.95 7.03
CA HIS A 50 10.37 18.09 6.25
C HIS A 50 10.13 18.31 4.75
N PRO A 51 10.58 19.47 4.22
CA PRO A 51 10.29 19.91 2.85
C PRO A 51 10.88 18.97 1.77
N ASP A 52 11.93 18.23 2.13
CA ASP A 52 12.56 17.23 1.25
C ASP A 52 11.77 15.90 1.18
N SER A 53 10.68 15.79 1.94
CA SER A 53 9.83 14.62 1.87
C SER A 53 9.15 14.50 0.51
N ASP A 54 9.30 13.34 -0.11
CA ASP A 54 8.81 13.05 -1.46
C ASP A 54 7.75 11.96 -1.51
N THR A 55 7.62 11.16 -0.43
CA THR A 55 6.65 10.07 -0.37
C THR A 55 6.17 9.80 1.07
N CYS A 56 4.94 9.27 1.19
CA CYS A 56 4.41 8.74 2.44
C CYS A 56 4.02 7.27 2.23
N TRP A 57 4.97 6.36 2.46
CA TRP A 57 4.77 4.93 2.22
C TRP A 57 4.12 4.17 3.39
N SER A 58 4.14 4.73 4.57
CA SER A 58 3.56 4.09 5.75
C SER A 58 2.59 5.00 6.46
N LEU A 59 1.42 4.46 6.77
CA LEU A 59 0.39 5.09 7.56
C LEU A 59 -0.34 4.00 8.33
N SER A 60 -0.59 4.24 9.62
CA SER A 60 -1.28 3.30 10.49
C SER A 60 -1.96 4.03 11.64
N VAL A 61 -3.01 3.43 12.20
CA VAL A 61 -3.51 3.85 13.50
C VAL A 61 -2.61 3.26 14.59
N GLY A 62 -2.27 4.06 15.59
CA GLY A 62 -1.49 3.61 16.74
C GLY A 62 -2.35 3.00 17.85
N PRO A 63 -1.72 2.37 18.85
CA PRO A 63 -2.42 1.82 20.00
C PRO A 63 -3.09 2.90 20.88
N ASP A 64 -2.80 4.16 20.65
CA ASP A 64 -3.44 5.34 21.24
C ASP A 64 -4.62 5.87 20.42
N GLY A 65 -4.97 5.19 19.31
CA GLY A 65 -6.05 5.58 18.40
C GLY A 65 -5.70 6.73 17.44
N ARG A 66 -4.47 7.27 17.50
CA ARG A 66 -4.03 8.36 16.63
C ARG A 66 -3.38 7.81 15.36
N ILE A 67 -3.32 8.66 14.34
CA ILE A 67 -2.71 8.30 13.05
C ILE A 67 -1.22 8.62 13.05
N TYR A 68 -0.42 7.63 12.72
CA TYR A 68 1.01 7.71 12.50
C TYR A 68 1.32 7.59 11.02
N ALA A 69 2.27 8.37 10.53
CA ALA A 69 2.71 8.36 9.14
C ALA A 69 4.22 8.57 9.04
N ALA A 70 4.78 8.34 7.87
CA ALA A 70 6.20 8.49 7.62
C ALA A 70 6.44 9.54 6.51
N ALA A 71 7.10 10.63 6.87
CA ALA A 71 7.63 11.60 5.91
C ALA A 71 8.96 11.06 5.36
N CYS A 72 8.89 10.39 4.18
CA CYS A 72 10.03 9.74 3.55
C CYS A 72 10.79 10.71 2.65
N ALA A 73 12.10 10.50 2.53
CA ALA A 73 13.01 11.28 1.68
C ALA A 73 13.76 10.34 0.71
N GLU A 74 12.99 9.67 -0.15
CA GLU A 74 13.43 8.53 -0.96
C GLU A 74 14.38 8.93 -2.09
N SER A 75 14.17 10.11 -2.67
CA SER A 75 14.96 10.62 -3.81
C SER A 75 16.01 11.66 -3.41
N VAL A 76 16.16 11.93 -2.13
CA VAL A 76 17.03 13.01 -1.63
C VAL A 76 18.35 12.41 -1.13
N PRO A 77 19.51 12.84 -1.69
CA PRO A 77 20.82 12.41 -1.19
C PRO A 77 21.00 12.72 0.30
N GLY A 78 21.33 11.72 1.09
CA GLY A 78 21.45 11.87 2.54
C GLY A 78 20.11 11.97 3.28
N GLY A 79 18.98 11.86 2.59
CA GLY A 79 17.65 11.97 3.19
C GLY A 79 17.36 10.88 4.23
N VAL A 80 16.72 11.25 5.34
CA VAL A 80 16.32 10.35 6.42
C VAL A 80 14.83 10.53 6.70
N VAL A 81 14.12 9.43 6.87
CA VAL A 81 12.68 9.44 7.16
C VAL A 81 12.39 10.07 8.52
N LYS A 82 11.31 10.83 8.60
CA LYS A 82 10.78 11.37 9.87
C LYS A 82 9.41 10.78 10.18
N PRO A 83 9.28 10.03 11.28
CA PRO A 83 7.97 9.61 11.77
C PRO A 83 7.17 10.82 12.25
N VAL A 84 5.89 10.85 11.88
CA VAL A 84 4.95 11.91 12.24
C VAL A 84 3.69 11.32 12.83
N ARG A 85 2.93 12.13 13.57
CA ARG A 85 1.64 11.77 14.13
C ARG A 85 0.64 12.90 13.91
N TYR A 86 -0.58 12.57 13.51
CA TYR A 86 -1.67 13.54 13.45
C TYR A 86 -2.06 13.95 14.87
N ASN A 87 -2.12 15.26 15.06
CA ASN A 87 -2.53 15.89 16.32
C ASN A 87 -3.85 16.63 16.10
N GLU A 88 -4.92 16.08 16.65
CA GLU A 88 -6.27 16.61 16.51
C GLU A 88 -6.43 18.00 17.17
N GLN A 89 -5.76 18.24 18.28
CA GLN A 89 -5.92 19.50 19.05
C GLN A 89 -5.41 20.71 18.26
N LYS A 90 -4.37 20.53 17.46
CA LYS A 90 -3.83 21.60 16.60
C LYS A 90 -4.22 21.45 15.15
N ASP A 91 -5.02 20.44 14.82
CA ASP A 91 -5.40 20.06 13.45
C ASP A 91 -4.19 20.06 12.50
N GLY A 92 -3.17 19.29 12.87
CA GLY A 92 -1.90 19.30 12.18
C GLY A 92 -1.03 18.09 12.52
N LEU A 93 0.25 18.14 12.15
CA LEU A 93 1.19 17.04 12.37
C LEU A 93 2.21 17.38 13.45
N ASP A 94 2.53 16.38 14.29
CA ASP A 94 3.67 16.38 15.20
C ASP A 94 4.78 15.54 14.58
N TYR A 95 6.00 16.07 14.49
CA TYR A 95 7.20 15.28 14.22
C TYR A 95 7.66 14.63 15.52
N LEU A 96 7.87 13.32 15.51
CA LEU A 96 8.08 12.59 16.75
C LEU A 96 9.55 12.64 17.18
N PHE A 97 10.46 12.32 16.28
CA PHE A 97 11.91 12.31 16.57
C PHE A 97 12.73 12.25 15.27
N ASP A 98 14.01 12.58 15.38
CA ASP A 98 14.99 12.37 14.31
C ASP A 98 15.44 10.90 14.32
N LEU A 99 14.96 10.13 13.34
CA LEU A 99 15.25 8.71 13.26
C LEU A 99 16.74 8.47 13.00
N GLY A 100 17.38 9.27 12.15
CA GLY A 100 18.79 9.11 11.83
C GLY A 100 19.71 9.26 13.05
N GLN A 101 19.44 10.26 13.88
CA GLN A 101 20.17 10.43 15.16
C GLN A 101 19.88 9.27 16.12
N MET A 102 18.62 8.80 16.15
CA MET A 102 18.21 7.74 17.06
C MET A 102 18.91 6.40 16.78
N VAL A 103 19.15 6.09 15.48
CA VAL A 103 19.78 4.82 15.07
C VAL A 103 21.27 4.97 14.70
N ASP A 104 21.87 6.11 15.04
CA ASP A 104 23.28 6.43 14.73
C ASP A 104 23.60 6.37 13.22
N ASP A 105 22.65 6.86 12.40
CA ASP A 105 22.78 6.93 10.94
C ASP A 105 22.12 8.22 10.39
N PRO A 106 22.73 9.39 10.63
CA PRO A 106 22.12 10.70 10.36
C PRO A 106 22.02 11.07 8.87
N GLY A 107 22.46 10.17 7.95
CA GLY A 107 22.37 10.39 6.51
C GLY A 107 23.63 10.95 5.86
N ASP A 108 24.62 11.40 6.61
CA ASP A 108 25.89 11.98 6.12
C ASP A 108 27.06 10.97 6.09
N SER A 109 26.79 9.73 6.46
CA SER A 109 27.79 8.66 6.56
C SER A 109 28.36 8.15 5.23
N GLY A 110 27.81 8.58 4.10
CA GLY A 110 28.16 8.10 2.75
C GLY A 110 27.58 6.73 2.38
N HIS A 111 26.80 6.13 3.28
CA HIS A 111 25.99 4.93 3.00
C HIS A 111 24.62 5.32 2.43
N ALA A 112 23.94 4.34 1.81
CA ALA A 112 22.50 4.44 1.58
C ALA A 112 21.74 4.65 2.89
N THR A 113 20.77 5.55 2.88
CA THR A 113 20.21 6.13 4.08
C THR A 113 18.97 5.41 4.60
N GLN A 114 18.60 5.66 5.87
CA GLN A 114 17.33 5.28 6.48
C GLN A 114 16.20 6.18 5.98
N CYS A 115 16.00 6.26 4.65
CA CYS A 115 15.20 7.30 4.00
C CYS A 115 13.70 7.09 4.10
N LYS A 116 13.26 5.89 4.48
CA LYS A 116 11.84 5.54 4.39
C LYS A 116 11.42 4.49 5.43
N ILE A 117 10.17 4.56 5.85
CA ILE A 117 9.42 3.46 6.44
C ILE A 117 8.38 3.06 5.39
N HIS A 118 8.48 1.82 4.88
CA HIS A 118 7.53 1.27 3.91
C HIS A 118 6.55 0.40 4.69
N TYR A 119 5.38 0.15 4.34
CA TYR A 119 4.34 -0.68 5.02
C TYR A 119 4.77 -1.36 6.34
N SER A 120 5.52 -0.61 7.19
CA SER A 120 6.28 -1.16 8.30
C SER A 120 6.01 -0.45 9.63
N PHE A 121 4.79 0.07 9.81
CA PHE A 121 4.21 0.36 11.12
C PHE A 121 3.43 -0.85 11.60
N ALA A 122 3.77 -1.36 12.77
CA ALA A 122 3.14 -2.52 13.39
C ALA A 122 2.83 -2.23 14.87
N PRO A 123 1.60 -1.84 15.21
CA PRO A 123 1.24 -1.47 16.58
C PRO A 123 1.09 -2.70 17.49
N SER A 124 1.39 -2.53 18.76
CA SER A 124 1.05 -3.41 19.87
C SER A 124 -0.01 -2.73 20.73
N MET A 125 -1.21 -3.28 20.71
CA MET A 125 -2.34 -2.75 21.50
C MET A 125 -2.15 -3.00 22.98
N HIS A 126 -1.55 -4.13 23.34
CA HIS A 126 -1.28 -4.51 24.72
C HIS A 126 -0.17 -3.64 25.32
N ASP A 127 0.98 -3.57 24.66
CA ASP A 127 2.17 -2.90 25.18
C ASP A 127 2.16 -1.38 24.97
N LYS A 128 1.19 -0.84 24.21
CA LYS A 128 1.11 0.56 23.81
C LYS A 128 2.33 1.04 23.02
N VAL A 129 2.87 0.16 22.21
CA VAL A 129 4.08 0.38 21.41
C VAL A 129 3.72 0.40 19.92
N MET A 130 4.29 1.35 19.18
CA MET A 130 4.35 1.31 17.74
C MET A 130 5.74 0.79 17.31
N TYR A 131 5.78 -0.42 16.73
CA TYR A 131 6.98 -0.90 16.07
C TYR A 131 7.09 -0.27 14.69
N MET A 132 8.32 0.13 14.32
CA MET A 132 8.63 0.77 13.05
C MET A 132 9.87 0.15 12.46
N ALA A 133 9.87 -0.18 11.16
CA ALA A 133 11.06 -0.68 10.51
C ALA A 133 11.39 0.14 9.25
N THR A 134 12.68 0.44 9.07
CA THR A 134 13.14 1.28 7.96
C THR A 134 13.36 0.48 6.68
N HIS A 135 13.34 1.20 5.57
CA HIS A 135 13.56 0.64 4.24
C HIS A 135 14.65 1.45 3.51
N LEU A 136 15.34 0.78 2.61
CA LEU A 136 16.35 1.39 1.76
C LEU A 136 15.73 1.84 0.42
N SER A 137 16.11 3.03 -0.02
CA SER A 137 16.06 3.51 -1.43
C SER A 137 16.73 4.85 -1.58
N GLY A 138 17.04 5.53 -0.48
CA GLY A 138 17.67 6.84 -0.49
C GLY A 138 19.14 6.77 -0.88
N PRO A 139 19.56 7.67 -1.78
CA PRO A 139 20.96 7.74 -2.19
C PRO A 139 21.85 8.27 -1.05
N PRO A 140 23.12 7.80 -0.98
CA PRO A 140 24.13 8.44 -0.14
C PRO A 140 24.23 9.94 -0.43
N ILE A 141 24.70 10.71 0.56
CA ILE A 141 24.74 12.20 0.45
C ILE A 141 25.56 12.72 -0.73
N ASP A 142 26.56 11.99 -1.16
CA ASP A 142 27.46 12.34 -2.26
C ASP A 142 27.15 11.65 -3.59
N LEU A 143 26.02 10.91 -3.67
CA LEU A 143 25.52 10.29 -4.89
C LEU A 143 24.09 10.77 -5.18
N PRO A 144 23.79 11.15 -6.42
CA PRO A 144 22.43 11.58 -6.78
C PRO A 144 21.43 10.42 -6.91
N VAL A 145 21.91 9.20 -7.06
CA VAL A 145 21.08 8.00 -7.30
C VAL A 145 21.68 6.82 -6.55
N TYR A 146 20.84 6.03 -5.95
CA TYR A 146 21.21 4.76 -5.35
C TYR A 146 20.51 3.60 -6.07
N ASN A 147 21.29 2.61 -6.48
CA ASN A 147 20.77 1.36 -6.99
C ASN A 147 21.23 0.23 -6.08
N PRO A 148 20.32 -0.39 -5.30
CA PRO A 148 20.67 -1.41 -4.32
C PRO A 148 21.31 -2.65 -4.94
N TRP A 149 21.02 -2.96 -6.20
CA TRP A 149 21.61 -4.08 -6.91
C TRP A 149 23.05 -3.81 -7.33
N HIS A 150 23.33 -2.62 -7.83
CA HIS A 150 24.69 -2.23 -8.25
C HIS A 150 25.61 -1.98 -7.07
N SER A 151 25.07 -1.45 -5.97
CA SER A 151 25.84 -1.04 -4.80
C SER A 151 26.05 -2.18 -3.79
N TRP A 152 25.47 -3.35 -4.04
CA TRP A 152 25.51 -4.48 -3.10
C TRP A 152 26.91 -4.90 -2.69
N HIS A 153 27.89 -4.78 -3.57
CA HIS A 153 29.29 -5.14 -3.31
C HIS A 153 30.13 -3.95 -2.80
N ASP A 154 29.61 -2.75 -2.84
CA ASP A 154 30.30 -1.57 -2.34
C ASP A 154 30.03 -1.35 -0.86
N GLN A 155 30.96 -1.80 -0.02
CA GLN A 155 30.84 -1.71 1.43
C GLN A 155 30.75 -0.25 1.94
N LYS A 156 31.19 0.74 1.17
CA LYS A 156 31.12 2.17 1.54
C LYS A 156 29.74 2.76 1.27
N ARG A 157 28.98 2.16 0.32
CA ARG A 157 27.68 2.65 -0.13
C ARG A 157 26.52 1.80 0.32
N LEU A 158 26.85 0.59 0.79
CA LEU A 158 25.86 -0.40 1.17
C LEU A 158 25.02 0.10 2.34
N PHE A 159 23.72 -0.12 2.22
CA PHE A 159 22.77 0.10 3.32
C PHE A 159 23.15 -0.73 4.54
N ARG A 160 23.15 -0.14 5.73
CA ARG A 160 23.52 -0.83 6.97
C ARG A 160 22.53 -1.92 7.36
N GLY A 161 21.29 -1.77 6.97
CA GLY A 161 20.18 -2.65 7.27
C GLY A 161 18.97 -1.92 7.84
N ALA A 162 17.82 -2.56 7.79
CA ALA A 162 16.60 -2.01 8.35
C ALA A 162 16.70 -1.89 9.87
N ALA A 163 16.58 -0.68 10.38
CA ALA A 163 16.45 -0.42 11.80
C ALA A 163 15.01 -0.73 12.24
N LEU A 164 14.86 -1.48 13.33
CA LEU A 164 13.61 -1.74 14.04
C LEU A 164 13.58 -0.90 15.31
N LEU A 165 12.57 -0.06 15.46
CA LEU A 165 12.39 0.79 16.62
C LEU A 165 11.09 0.42 17.34
N ALA A 166 11.10 0.53 18.66
CA ALA A 166 9.92 0.45 19.52
C ALA A 166 9.61 1.83 20.10
N TRP A 167 8.51 2.42 19.68
CA TRP A 167 8.03 3.73 20.14
C TRP A 167 6.93 3.58 21.18
N ASP A 168 7.16 4.10 22.39
CA ASP A 168 6.14 4.19 23.44
C ASP A 168 5.17 5.32 23.13
N THR A 169 3.94 4.96 22.78
CA THR A 169 2.91 5.93 22.37
C THR A 169 2.28 6.70 23.53
N GLN A 170 2.51 6.25 24.78
CA GLN A 170 2.01 6.90 25.98
C GLN A 170 2.97 7.98 26.50
N HIS A 171 4.28 7.76 26.37
CA HIS A 171 5.30 8.65 26.92
C HIS A 171 6.13 9.35 25.83
N ASP A 172 5.78 9.19 24.57
CA ASP A 172 6.40 9.83 23.42
C ASP A 172 7.94 9.67 23.41
N ARG A 173 8.41 8.41 23.46
CA ARG A 173 9.85 8.10 23.47
C ARG A 173 10.17 6.79 22.80
N VAL A 174 11.35 6.69 22.21
CA VAL A 174 11.92 5.41 21.76
C VAL A 174 12.35 4.59 22.97
N LEU A 175 11.83 3.37 23.10
CA LEU A 175 12.23 2.44 24.16
C LEU A 175 13.55 1.75 23.83
N TRP A 176 13.72 1.38 22.59
CA TRP A 176 14.90 0.71 22.07
C TRP A 176 14.87 0.65 20.53
N TRP A 177 16.01 0.33 19.96
CA TRP A 177 16.12 -0.05 18.56
C TRP A 177 17.09 -1.22 18.36
N ASP A 178 16.98 -1.90 17.20
CA ASP A 178 17.82 -3.02 16.79
C ASP A 178 17.90 -3.08 15.26
N THR A 179 18.80 -3.90 14.71
CA THR A 179 18.83 -4.21 13.28
C THR A 179 17.90 -5.38 12.99
N LEU A 180 16.78 -5.13 12.31
CA LEU A 180 15.84 -6.19 11.93
C LEU A 180 16.39 -7.04 10.76
N ILE A 181 16.82 -6.38 9.69
CA ILE A 181 17.27 -7.02 8.47
C ILE A 181 18.65 -6.45 8.11
N PRO A 182 19.74 -7.24 8.20
CA PRO A 182 21.05 -6.74 7.83
C PRO A 182 21.18 -6.46 6.35
N LYS A 183 21.72 -5.29 5.99
CA LYS A 183 22.06 -4.87 4.63
C LYS A 183 20.87 -4.70 3.67
N GLU A 184 19.66 -5.00 4.10
CA GLU A 184 18.43 -4.87 3.32
C GLU A 184 17.41 -4.03 4.06
N GLY A 185 16.48 -3.43 3.30
CA GLY A 185 15.35 -2.70 3.85
C GLY A 185 14.20 -3.62 4.27
N CYS A 186 13.35 -3.15 5.17
CA CYS A 186 12.10 -3.80 5.50
C CYS A 186 10.99 -3.32 4.58
N ARG A 187 10.41 -4.22 3.78
CA ARG A 187 9.32 -3.88 2.85
C ARG A 187 7.98 -3.76 3.55
N CYS A 188 7.68 -4.69 4.42
CA CYS A 188 6.48 -4.68 5.26
C CYS A 188 6.78 -5.37 6.60
N LEU A 189 6.04 -4.96 7.62
CA LEU A 189 6.16 -5.45 8.98
C LEU A 189 4.78 -5.81 9.51
N LEU A 190 4.68 -6.93 10.20
CA LEU A 190 3.46 -7.45 10.79
C LEU A 190 3.73 -7.90 12.22
N HIS A 191 2.87 -7.53 13.17
CA HIS A 191 2.98 -7.93 14.57
C HIS A 191 1.97 -9.02 14.93
N ASP A 192 2.45 -10.13 15.43
CA ASP A 192 1.65 -11.15 16.11
C ASP A 192 1.74 -10.93 17.63
N GLU A 193 0.77 -10.20 18.15
CA GLU A 193 0.77 -9.76 19.54
C GLU A 193 0.71 -10.94 20.52
N GLU A 194 -0.06 -11.99 20.19
CA GLU A 194 -0.19 -13.15 21.07
C GLU A 194 1.11 -13.95 21.18
N ARG A 195 1.88 -14.04 20.09
CA ARG A 195 3.13 -14.77 20.06
C ARG A 195 4.36 -13.90 20.40
N GLY A 196 4.18 -12.58 20.42
CA GLY A 196 5.28 -11.63 20.60
C GLY A 196 6.31 -11.70 19.47
N LEU A 197 5.83 -11.90 18.23
CA LEU A 197 6.64 -12.04 17.03
C LEU A 197 6.37 -10.90 16.04
N LEU A 198 7.43 -10.45 15.38
CA LEU A 198 7.30 -9.62 14.20
C LEU A 198 7.68 -10.43 12.97
N TYR A 199 6.89 -10.28 11.91
CA TYR A 199 7.16 -10.86 10.60
C TYR A 199 7.49 -9.75 9.61
N ALA A 200 8.52 -9.96 8.79
CA ALA A 200 8.96 -8.96 7.85
C ALA A 200 9.37 -9.57 6.51
N ILE A 201 9.20 -8.79 5.44
CA ILE A 201 9.75 -9.11 4.13
C ILE A 201 10.86 -8.12 3.82
N SER A 202 12.00 -8.63 3.37
CA SER A 202 13.13 -7.80 3.00
C SER A 202 13.00 -7.21 1.58
N TYR A 203 13.76 -6.16 1.31
CA TYR A 203 13.96 -5.58 -0.01
C TYR A 203 15.47 -5.33 -0.21
N PRO A 204 16.08 -5.71 -1.34
CA PRO A 204 15.46 -6.11 -2.60
C PRO A 204 15.30 -7.61 -2.85
N ARG A 205 15.62 -8.48 -1.90
CA ARG A 205 15.71 -9.93 -2.17
C ARG A 205 14.52 -10.77 -1.73
N ASP A 206 13.46 -10.16 -1.18
CA ASP A 206 12.21 -10.84 -0.80
C ASP A 206 12.41 -12.00 0.20
N HIS A 207 13.31 -11.85 1.16
CA HIS A 207 13.47 -12.83 2.23
C HIS A 207 12.40 -12.63 3.31
N PHE A 208 11.90 -13.72 3.83
CA PHE A 208 10.94 -13.73 4.94
C PHE A 208 11.68 -13.81 6.26
N PHE A 209 11.52 -12.81 7.11
CA PHE A 209 12.14 -12.71 8.43
C PHE A 209 11.14 -12.85 9.55
N ILE A 210 11.59 -13.46 10.65
CA ILE A 210 10.88 -13.51 11.93
C ILE A 210 11.77 -12.85 12.97
N TYR A 211 11.19 -11.97 13.78
CA TYR A 211 11.88 -11.37 14.93
C TYR A 211 11.12 -11.68 16.22
N ASP A 212 11.79 -12.32 17.17
CA ASP A 212 11.28 -12.63 18.51
C ASP A 212 11.51 -11.42 19.42
N LEU A 213 10.44 -10.73 19.81
CA LEU A 213 10.49 -9.51 20.60
C LEU A 213 11.07 -9.74 22.00
N LYS A 214 10.80 -10.91 22.60
CA LYS A 214 11.28 -11.26 23.94
C LYS A 214 12.76 -11.61 23.96
N LYS A 215 13.21 -12.39 22.97
CA LYS A 215 14.62 -12.82 22.87
C LYS A 215 15.49 -11.80 22.17
N ARG A 216 14.92 -10.86 21.45
CA ARG A 216 15.62 -9.90 20.59
C ARG A 216 16.48 -10.61 19.54
N THR A 217 15.93 -11.64 18.94
CA THR A 217 16.60 -12.46 17.92
C THR A 217 15.79 -12.53 16.64
N ARG A 218 16.49 -12.60 15.51
CA ARG A 218 15.89 -12.73 14.19
C ARG A 218 16.25 -14.08 13.55
N ARG A 219 15.36 -14.53 12.68
CA ARG A 219 15.54 -15.69 11.79
C ARG A 219 15.22 -15.28 10.37
N ASP A 220 16.04 -15.70 9.43
CA ASP A 220 15.81 -15.59 7.99
C ASP A 220 15.34 -16.96 7.49
N LEU A 221 14.12 -17.04 6.98
CA LEU A 221 13.54 -18.27 6.42
C LEU A 221 13.83 -18.44 4.93
N GLY A 222 14.57 -17.49 4.34
CA GLY A 222 14.90 -17.52 2.94
C GLY A 222 13.92 -16.76 2.05
N ARG A 223 14.12 -16.89 0.77
CA ARG A 223 13.48 -16.12 -0.28
C ARG A 223 12.12 -16.69 -0.63
N ILE A 224 11.10 -15.82 -0.74
CA ILE A 224 9.73 -16.20 -1.08
C ILE A 224 9.34 -15.85 -2.53
N GLY A 225 10.02 -14.89 -3.13
CA GLY A 225 9.77 -14.40 -4.49
C GLY A 225 11.03 -13.83 -5.12
N SER A 226 10.89 -13.04 -6.16
CA SER A 226 12.02 -12.31 -6.76
C SER A 226 12.16 -10.91 -6.19
N ILE A 227 11.04 -10.20 -6.06
CA ILE A 227 10.98 -8.82 -5.63
C ILE A 227 9.52 -8.42 -5.35
N ASN A 228 9.32 -7.45 -4.46
CA ASN A 228 8.07 -6.72 -4.27
C ASN A 228 6.90 -7.45 -3.60
N SER A 229 7.11 -8.50 -2.85
CA SER A 229 6.09 -8.93 -1.88
C SER A 229 5.88 -7.83 -0.84
N GLN A 230 4.65 -7.29 -0.71
CA GLN A 230 4.46 -6.02 0.00
C GLN A 230 3.52 -6.09 1.20
N ALA A 231 2.50 -6.92 1.16
CA ALA A 231 1.48 -6.94 2.18
C ALA A 231 1.53 -8.24 2.96
N LEU A 232 1.45 -8.13 4.28
CA LEU A 232 1.34 -9.25 5.21
C LEU A 232 0.02 -9.16 5.96
N PHE A 233 -0.59 -10.30 6.27
CA PHE A 233 -1.71 -10.37 7.20
C PHE A 233 -1.71 -11.69 7.96
N LEU A 234 -2.34 -11.70 9.15
CA LEU A 234 -2.58 -12.89 9.95
C LEU A 234 -3.99 -13.44 9.68
N ASP A 235 -4.17 -14.74 9.82
CA ASP A 235 -5.48 -15.33 10.02
C ASP A 235 -5.73 -15.65 11.51
N ARG A 236 -6.92 -16.17 11.80
CA ARG A 236 -7.31 -16.52 13.19
C ARG A 236 -6.49 -17.65 13.82
N GLN A 237 -5.73 -18.39 13.02
CA GLN A 237 -4.78 -19.40 13.46
C GLN A 237 -3.35 -18.84 13.57
N HIS A 238 -3.20 -17.55 13.49
CA HIS A 238 -1.89 -16.86 13.49
C HIS A 238 -0.94 -17.31 12.37
N ARG A 239 -1.49 -17.85 11.27
CA ARG A 239 -0.70 -18.09 10.07
C ARG A 239 -0.50 -16.75 9.35
N VAL A 240 0.70 -16.54 8.87
CA VAL A 240 1.07 -15.32 8.15
C VAL A 240 0.92 -15.56 6.65
N TRP A 241 0.26 -14.65 5.99
CA TRP A 241 -0.03 -14.72 4.58
C TRP A 241 0.53 -13.52 3.82
N THR A 242 1.00 -13.79 2.60
CA THR A 242 1.38 -12.79 1.61
C THR A 242 1.25 -13.39 0.21
N THR A 243 1.73 -12.67 -0.80
CA THR A 243 1.90 -13.18 -2.17
C THR A 243 3.34 -12.97 -2.62
N ASN A 244 3.79 -13.79 -3.56
CA ASN A 244 5.01 -13.51 -4.29
C ASN A 244 4.70 -12.95 -5.70
N ASP A 245 5.73 -12.47 -6.38
CA ASP A 245 5.63 -11.89 -7.73
C ASP A 245 5.34 -12.91 -8.84
N TYR A 246 5.32 -14.20 -8.51
CA TYR A 246 4.86 -15.27 -9.40
C TYR A 246 3.36 -15.55 -9.27
N GLY A 247 2.66 -14.86 -8.37
CA GLY A 247 1.23 -14.95 -8.16
C GLY A 247 0.77 -16.03 -7.19
N HIS A 248 1.68 -16.68 -6.48
CA HIS A 248 1.29 -17.64 -5.47
C HIS A 248 1.00 -16.96 -4.13
N LEU A 249 0.01 -17.49 -3.40
CA LEU A 249 -0.09 -17.23 -1.97
C LEU A 249 1.10 -17.88 -1.26
N VAL A 250 1.67 -17.15 -0.32
CA VAL A 250 2.72 -17.61 0.57
C VAL A 250 2.15 -17.70 1.96
N ARG A 251 2.30 -18.85 2.62
CA ARG A 251 1.85 -19.10 3.99
C ARG A 251 3.04 -19.44 4.89
N TYR A 252 3.17 -18.76 6.00
CA TYR A 252 4.00 -19.23 7.10
C TYR A 252 3.11 -19.69 8.24
N SER A 253 3.34 -20.91 8.74
CA SER A 253 2.59 -21.52 9.84
C SER A 253 3.51 -21.63 11.06
N PRO A 254 3.34 -20.77 12.09
CA PRO A 254 4.21 -20.78 13.28
C PRO A 254 4.21 -22.11 14.05
N ASP A 255 3.08 -22.78 14.10
CA ASP A 255 2.93 -24.04 14.87
C ASP A 255 3.73 -25.19 14.25
N THR A 256 3.94 -25.19 12.95
CA THR A 256 4.71 -26.21 12.22
C THR A 256 6.07 -25.70 11.75
N ASP A 257 6.34 -24.42 11.91
CA ASP A 257 7.53 -23.72 11.42
C ASP A 257 7.76 -23.92 9.91
N ARG A 258 6.69 -23.84 9.11
CA ARG A 258 6.73 -24.11 7.68
C ARG A 258 6.34 -22.88 6.87
N LEU A 259 7.14 -22.63 5.84
CA LEU A 259 6.86 -21.66 4.78
C LEU A 259 6.47 -22.41 3.50
N GLU A 260 5.28 -22.14 2.98
CA GLU A 260 4.67 -22.91 1.88
C GLU A 260 4.11 -21.97 0.80
N LEU A 261 4.10 -22.44 -0.44
CA LEU A 261 3.48 -21.74 -1.57
C LEU A 261 2.20 -22.47 -1.99
N SER A 262 1.17 -21.72 -2.36
CA SER A 262 -0.06 -22.31 -2.89
C SER A 262 0.22 -23.06 -4.21
N PRO A 263 -0.50 -24.17 -4.47
CA PRO A 263 -0.38 -24.85 -5.75
C PRO A 263 -0.88 -23.99 -6.92
N ASP A 264 -1.94 -23.21 -6.66
CA ASP A 264 -2.57 -22.35 -7.65
C ASP A 264 -2.09 -20.90 -7.51
N THR A 265 -2.13 -20.18 -8.62
CA THR A 265 -1.86 -18.74 -8.66
C THR A 265 -3.14 -17.92 -8.45
N LEU A 266 -2.96 -16.63 -8.17
CA LEU A 266 -4.07 -15.70 -8.09
C LEU A 266 -4.85 -15.66 -9.41
N PRO A 267 -6.18 -15.45 -9.37
CA PRO A 267 -7.03 -15.46 -10.58
C PRO A 267 -6.65 -14.42 -11.63
N HIS A 268 -5.89 -13.41 -11.26
CA HIS A 268 -5.44 -12.32 -12.13
C HIS A 268 -3.90 -12.27 -12.19
N ALA A 269 -3.26 -13.40 -12.19
CA ALA A 269 -1.81 -13.48 -12.31
C ALA A 269 -1.38 -13.13 -13.76
N CYS A 270 -0.45 -12.20 -13.91
CA CYS A 270 0.09 -11.80 -15.19
C CYS A 270 1.61 -11.99 -15.25
N TYR A 271 2.03 -13.10 -15.81
CA TYR A 271 3.44 -13.47 -15.85
C TYR A 271 4.28 -12.66 -16.82
N GLN A 272 3.68 -11.96 -17.76
CA GLN A 272 4.39 -11.24 -18.82
C GLN A 272 5.17 -10.04 -18.31
N THR A 273 4.82 -9.52 -17.17
CA THR A 273 5.38 -8.29 -16.63
C THR A 273 6.05 -8.48 -15.26
N GLY A 274 5.89 -9.65 -14.65
CA GLY A 274 6.58 -10.03 -13.39
C GLY A 274 6.17 -9.28 -12.13
N TRP A 275 5.18 -8.38 -12.20
CA TRP A 275 4.89 -7.47 -11.09
C TRP A 275 3.43 -7.50 -10.60
N HIS A 276 2.54 -8.21 -11.29
CA HIS A 276 1.09 -8.00 -11.17
C HIS A 276 0.39 -8.89 -10.19
N SER A 277 1.10 -9.86 -9.68
CA SER A 277 0.49 -10.89 -8.85
C SER A 277 0.67 -10.64 -7.36
N VAL A 278 1.37 -9.57 -6.99
CA VAL A 278 1.57 -9.23 -5.58
C VAL A 278 0.40 -8.44 -5.02
N PHE A 279 0.04 -8.71 -3.78
CA PHE A 279 -0.84 -7.83 -3.05
C PHE A 279 -0.13 -6.51 -2.77
N TYR A 280 -0.77 -5.42 -3.20
CA TYR A 280 -0.27 -4.09 -2.91
C TYR A 280 -0.73 -3.62 -1.52
N ASP A 281 -2.01 -3.82 -1.22
CA ASP A 281 -2.58 -3.49 0.07
C ASP A 281 -3.62 -4.52 0.49
N VAL A 282 -3.86 -4.65 1.79
CA VAL A 282 -4.80 -5.63 2.36
C VAL A 282 -5.61 -5.00 3.49
N ALA A 283 -6.87 -5.41 3.59
CA ALA A 283 -7.76 -5.03 4.68
C ALA A 283 -8.56 -6.26 5.15
N PRO A 284 -8.28 -6.79 6.34
CA PRO A 284 -9.10 -7.83 6.95
C PRO A 284 -10.53 -7.36 7.19
N ALA A 285 -11.51 -8.18 6.84
CA ALA A 285 -12.90 -7.88 7.14
C ALA A 285 -13.15 -7.93 8.66
N PRO A 286 -14.01 -7.06 9.21
CA PRO A 286 -14.24 -6.99 10.66
C PRO A 286 -14.73 -8.29 11.29
N ASP A 287 -15.42 -9.14 10.52
CA ASP A 287 -15.87 -10.45 10.95
C ASP A 287 -14.76 -11.52 10.96
N GLY A 288 -13.60 -11.22 10.35
CA GLY A 288 -12.45 -12.12 10.25
C GLY A 288 -12.65 -13.32 9.32
N GLU A 289 -13.71 -13.34 8.50
CA GLU A 289 -14.00 -14.44 7.58
C GLU A 289 -13.20 -14.33 6.27
N CYS A 290 -12.87 -13.09 5.87
CA CYS A 290 -12.12 -12.85 4.66
C CYS A 290 -11.20 -11.64 4.79
N VAL A 291 -10.28 -11.51 3.84
CA VAL A 291 -9.42 -10.35 3.65
C VAL A 291 -9.68 -9.79 2.26
N TYR A 292 -9.77 -8.48 2.15
CA TYR A 292 -9.76 -7.79 0.87
C TYR A 292 -8.34 -7.37 0.54
N ALA A 293 -7.97 -7.48 -0.72
CA ALA A 293 -6.66 -7.08 -1.22
C ALA A 293 -6.78 -6.32 -2.52
N SER A 294 -5.87 -5.40 -2.77
CA SER A 294 -5.62 -4.86 -4.11
C SER A 294 -4.36 -5.51 -4.67
N THR A 295 -4.36 -5.78 -5.97
CA THR A 295 -3.13 -6.17 -6.66
C THR A 295 -2.37 -4.92 -7.10
N TRP A 296 -1.07 -5.06 -7.38
CA TRP A 296 -0.29 -3.97 -7.90
C TRP A 296 -0.63 -3.72 -9.39
N CYS A 297 -0.21 -2.54 -9.91
CA CYS A 297 -0.40 -2.16 -11.32
C CYS A 297 0.12 -3.24 -12.33
N PRO A 298 -0.25 -3.21 -13.61
CA PRO A 298 -0.81 -2.06 -14.34
C PRO A 298 -2.31 -1.87 -14.22
N ASN A 299 -3.04 -2.88 -13.90
CA ASN A 299 -4.48 -2.90 -13.82
C ASN A 299 -4.87 -3.52 -12.47
N PRO A 300 -4.90 -2.72 -11.38
CA PRO A 300 -5.16 -3.26 -10.06
C PRO A 300 -6.57 -3.81 -9.96
N HIS A 301 -6.66 -5.07 -9.55
CA HIS A 301 -7.91 -5.71 -9.22
C HIS A 301 -8.11 -5.74 -7.72
N LEU A 302 -9.36 -5.68 -7.29
CA LEU A 302 -9.75 -6.05 -5.94
C LEU A 302 -9.94 -7.55 -5.87
N MET A 303 -9.40 -8.15 -4.81
CA MET A 303 -9.53 -9.57 -4.47
C MET A 303 -10.25 -9.71 -3.14
N ARG A 304 -11.03 -10.77 -2.99
CA ARG A 304 -11.58 -11.22 -1.71
C ARG A 304 -11.06 -12.62 -1.41
N ILE A 305 -10.43 -12.78 -0.25
CA ILE A 305 -9.70 -13.98 0.15
C ILE A 305 -10.44 -14.60 1.31
N TRP A 306 -11.11 -15.73 1.07
CA TRP A 306 -11.87 -16.48 2.08
C TRP A 306 -10.93 -17.42 2.83
N LEU A 307 -10.65 -17.11 4.10
CA LEU A 307 -9.61 -17.78 4.88
C LEU A 307 -9.96 -19.23 5.28
N ASN A 308 -11.25 -19.53 5.44
CA ASN A 308 -11.73 -20.84 5.92
C ASN A 308 -12.27 -21.73 4.80
N ALA A 309 -11.84 -21.53 3.55
CA ALA A 309 -12.41 -22.24 2.39
C ALA A 309 -11.78 -23.62 2.12
N GLY A 310 -10.81 -24.07 2.92
CA GLY A 310 -10.09 -25.34 2.76
C GLY A 310 -8.67 -25.27 3.29
N GLU A 311 -7.78 -26.12 2.77
CA GLU A 311 -6.36 -26.10 3.11
C GLU A 311 -5.70 -24.79 2.70
N TRP A 312 -6.11 -24.26 1.54
CA TRP A 312 -5.73 -22.95 1.03
C TRP A 312 -6.94 -22.02 0.94
N PRO A 313 -6.77 -20.72 1.14
CA PRO A 313 -7.84 -19.74 0.98
C PRO A 313 -8.41 -19.76 -0.44
N ARG A 314 -9.70 -19.56 -0.56
CA ARG A 314 -10.33 -19.32 -1.86
C ARG A 314 -10.21 -17.85 -2.20
N VAL A 315 -9.59 -17.54 -3.34
CA VAL A 315 -9.43 -16.16 -3.84
C VAL A 315 -10.48 -15.90 -4.91
N GLU A 316 -11.23 -14.84 -4.72
CA GLU A 316 -12.24 -14.34 -5.64
C GLU A 316 -11.79 -13.03 -6.25
N ASN A 317 -11.71 -12.95 -7.57
CA ASN A 317 -11.41 -11.72 -8.29
C ASN A 317 -12.68 -10.89 -8.44
N LEU A 318 -12.70 -9.72 -7.83
CA LEU A 318 -13.82 -8.77 -7.89
C LEU A 318 -13.74 -7.80 -9.10
N GLY A 319 -12.73 -7.96 -9.95
CA GLY A 319 -12.49 -7.13 -11.12
C GLY A 319 -11.70 -5.85 -10.86
N PRO A 320 -11.54 -5.01 -11.89
CA PRO A 320 -10.77 -3.77 -11.82
C PRO A 320 -11.22 -2.85 -10.69
N ALA A 321 -10.26 -2.24 -9.99
CA ALA A 321 -10.54 -1.40 -8.83
C ALA A 321 -11.37 -0.16 -9.17
N THR A 322 -11.20 0.39 -10.37
CA THR A 322 -11.94 1.56 -10.87
C THR A 322 -13.28 1.24 -11.52
N GLN A 323 -13.64 -0.05 -11.62
CA GLN A 323 -14.80 -0.53 -12.42
C GLN A 323 -14.74 -0.19 -13.92
N GLU A 324 -13.66 0.33 -14.40
CA GLU A 324 -13.44 0.52 -15.82
C GLU A 324 -13.03 -0.81 -16.48
N ARG A 325 -13.05 -0.84 -17.81
CA ARG A 325 -12.66 -2.05 -18.54
C ARG A 325 -11.23 -2.46 -18.19
N ASP A 326 -10.95 -3.74 -18.24
CA ASP A 326 -9.59 -4.25 -18.21
C ASP A 326 -8.75 -3.60 -19.31
N LEU A 327 -7.65 -2.97 -18.90
CA LEU A 327 -6.71 -2.37 -19.80
C LEU A 327 -5.76 -3.45 -20.32
N THR A 328 -5.53 -3.46 -21.62
CA THR A 328 -4.62 -4.43 -22.22
C THR A 328 -3.18 -3.95 -22.20
N PHE A 329 -2.33 -4.80 -21.66
CA PHE A 329 -0.87 -4.66 -21.76
C PHE A 329 -0.41 -4.42 -23.22
N PRO A 330 0.65 -3.66 -23.49
CA PRO A 330 1.68 -3.15 -22.58
C PRO A 330 1.56 -1.66 -22.24
N VAL A 331 0.51 -1.00 -22.65
CA VAL A 331 0.44 0.47 -22.73
C VAL A 331 0.30 1.13 -21.36
N ASP A 332 -0.13 0.37 -20.33
CA ASP A 332 -0.70 0.96 -19.14
C ASP A 332 0.01 0.57 -17.83
N MET A 333 1.29 0.19 -17.90
CA MET A 333 2.03 -0.40 -16.77
C MET A 333 2.09 0.44 -15.49
N PHE A 334 1.82 1.75 -15.55
CA PHE A 334 1.79 2.63 -14.38
C PHE A 334 0.55 3.54 -14.36
N ARG A 335 -0.49 3.13 -15.03
CA ARG A 335 -1.67 3.97 -15.23
C ARG A 335 -2.55 4.04 -14.01
N ASP A 336 -2.95 2.90 -13.52
CA ASP A 336 -3.87 2.80 -12.42
C ASP A 336 -3.15 2.30 -11.16
N HIS A 337 -3.69 2.68 -10.03
CA HIS A 337 -3.18 2.31 -8.75
C HIS A 337 -4.34 2.15 -7.77
N CYS A 338 -4.28 1.15 -6.92
CA CYS A 338 -5.27 0.93 -5.87
C CYS A 338 -4.58 0.63 -4.54
N GLY A 339 -4.80 1.46 -3.54
CA GLY A 339 -4.28 1.29 -2.19
C GLY A 339 -5.16 1.99 -1.17
N GLY A 340 -4.71 2.02 0.07
CA GLY A 340 -5.44 2.64 1.16
C GLY A 340 -6.70 1.86 1.55
N LEU A 341 -6.65 0.52 1.45
CA LEU A 341 -7.79 -0.33 1.82
C LEU A 341 -8.03 -0.27 3.32
N VAL A 342 -9.26 0.09 3.73
CA VAL A 342 -9.62 0.16 5.15
C VAL A 342 -11.12 -0.03 5.34
N PHE A 343 -11.51 -0.79 6.36
CA PHE A 343 -12.88 -0.86 6.80
C PHE A 343 -13.20 0.29 7.73
N ALA A 344 -14.30 1.02 7.44
CA ALA A 344 -14.80 2.07 8.29
C ALA A 344 -15.94 1.57 9.21
N GLY A 345 -16.38 2.44 10.07
CA GLY A 345 -17.38 2.15 11.07
C GLY A 345 -18.75 1.74 10.55
N ASP A 346 -19.08 2.09 9.33
CA ASP A 346 -20.29 1.65 8.65
C ASP A 346 -20.19 0.19 8.11
N GLY A 347 -19.06 -0.49 8.38
CA GLY A 347 -18.79 -1.85 7.92
C GLY A 347 -18.54 -1.96 6.43
N LYS A 348 -18.24 -0.85 5.74
CA LYS A 348 -17.89 -0.82 4.34
C LYS A 348 -16.38 -0.70 4.16
N LEU A 349 -15.90 -1.25 3.04
CA LEU A 349 -14.51 -1.11 2.64
C LEU A 349 -14.34 0.20 1.86
N TYR A 350 -13.42 1.02 2.32
CA TYR A 350 -12.97 2.21 1.60
C TYR A 350 -11.58 1.96 1.02
N TYR A 351 -11.32 2.54 -0.14
CA TYR A 351 -10.02 2.47 -0.81
C TYR A 351 -9.87 3.63 -1.78
N VAL A 352 -8.64 3.89 -2.21
CA VAL A 352 -8.34 4.91 -3.21
C VAL A 352 -7.84 4.23 -4.47
N ALA A 353 -8.50 4.52 -5.58
CA ALA A 353 -8.03 4.08 -6.88
C ALA A 353 -7.75 5.30 -7.77
N SER A 354 -6.63 5.28 -8.47
CA SER A 354 -6.28 6.31 -9.44
C SER A 354 -7.11 6.12 -10.70
N ARG A 355 -7.65 7.22 -11.21
CA ARG A 355 -8.36 7.26 -12.48
C ARG A 355 -7.72 8.28 -13.42
N TRP A 356 -7.70 7.97 -14.70
CA TRP A 356 -7.25 8.86 -15.75
C TRP A 356 -8.41 9.67 -16.28
N ARG A 357 -8.20 10.95 -16.52
CA ARG A 357 -9.23 11.81 -17.11
C ARG A 357 -9.43 11.59 -18.60
N ASP A 358 -8.38 11.20 -19.30
CA ASP A 358 -8.43 11.02 -20.76
C ASP A 358 -7.72 9.75 -21.22
N LEU A 359 -8.46 8.65 -21.28
CA LEU A 359 -7.98 7.34 -21.73
C LEU A 359 -7.89 7.25 -23.28
N VAL A 360 -8.57 8.14 -24.01
CA VAL A 360 -8.79 7.97 -25.45
C VAL A 360 -7.69 8.62 -26.27
N HIS A 361 -7.12 9.71 -25.82
CA HIS A 361 -6.27 10.57 -26.64
C HIS A 361 -4.78 10.57 -26.27
N ASN A 362 -4.41 10.00 -25.13
CA ASN A 362 -3.01 10.01 -24.69
C ASN A 362 -2.53 8.61 -24.28
N PRO A 363 -1.93 7.84 -25.21
CA PRO A 363 -1.40 6.51 -24.92
C PRO A 363 -0.14 6.51 -24.07
N LEU A 364 0.49 7.67 -23.83
CA LEU A 364 1.63 7.82 -22.93
C LEU A 364 1.14 8.26 -21.55
N PRO A 365 1.85 7.87 -20.47
CA PRO A 365 1.51 8.33 -19.14
C PRO A 365 1.48 9.86 -19.11
N PRO A 366 0.32 10.50 -18.86
CA PRO A 366 0.30 11.93 -18.66
C PRO A 366 1.10 12.32 -17.42
N PRO A 367 1.49 13.58 -17.30
CA PRO A 367 2.04 14.12 -16.08
C PRO A 367 1.15 13.79 -14.89
N HIS A 368 1.72 13.51 -13.73
CA HIS A 368 1.00 13.14 -12.51
C HIS A 368 -0.19 14.07 -12.16
N LYS A 369 -0.15 15.31 -12.57
CA LYS A 369 -1.23 16.31 -12.39
C LYS A 369 -2.56 15.98 -13.05
N GLU A 370 -2.60 15.03 -13.97
CA GLU A 370 -3.82 14.62 -14.69
C GLU A 370 -4.47 13.36 -14.11
N ARG A 371 -3.89 12.77 -13.08
CA ARG A 371 -4.48 11.66 -12.35
C ARG A 371 -5.39 12.15 -11.25
N GLU A 372 -6.47 11.40 -11.02
CA GLU A 372 -7.39 11.62 -9.91
C GLU A 372 -7.34 10.44 -8.96
N GLY A 373 -6.96 10.67 -7.71
CA GLY A 373 -7.16 9.71 -6.63
C GLY A 373 -8.61 9.78 -6.15
N VAL A 374 -9.39 8.81 -6.52
CA VAL A 374 -10.81 8.71 -6.15
C VAL A 374 -10.97 7.79 -4.96
N VAL A 375 -11.64 8.26 -3.92
CA VAL A 375 -12.06 7.42 -2.78
C VAL A 375 -13.31 6.67 -3.18
N TRP A 376 -13.24 5.36 -3.13
CA TRP A 376 -14.34 4.44 -3.38
C TRP A 376 -14.83 3.82 -2.09
N ARG A 377 -16.10 3.47 -2.06
CA ARG A 377 -16.74 2.67 -1.02
C ARG A 377 -17.31 1.40 -1.64
N LEU A 378 -16.93 0.25 -1.13
CA LEU A 378 -17.47 -1.05 -1.52
C LEU A 378 -18.33 -1.62 -0.40
N ASP A 379 -19.55 -2.03 -0.73
CA ASP A 379 -20.38 -2.83 0.15
C ASP A 379 -19.97 -4.30 0.10
N PRO A 380 -19.46 -4.91 1.19
CA PRO A 380 -19.01 -6.31 1.18
C PRO A 380 -20.12 -7.33 0.88
N ARG A 381 -21.39 -6.96 1.10
CA ARG A 381 -22.55 -7.83 0.91
C ARG A 381 -23.04 -7.85 -0.54
N THR A 382 -23.19 -6.67 -1.13
CA THR A 382 -23.73 -6.51 -2.48
C THR A 382 -22.64 -6.41 -3.55
N LEU A 383 -21.39 -6.14 -3.15
CA LEU A 383 -20.24 -5.80 -3.99
C LEU A 383 -20.45 -4.53 -4.82
N GLU A 384 -21.46 -3.76 -4.48
CA GLU A 384 -21.69 -2.45 -5.09
C GLU A 384 -20.57 -1.48 -4.67
N ARG A 385 -20.09 -0.71 -5.65
CA ARG A 385 -19.05 0.30 -5.49
C ARG A 385 -19.60 1.67 -5.77
N THR A 386 -19.29 2.63 -4.92
CA THR A 386 -19.75 4.02 -5.04
C THR A 386 -18.54 4.94 -4.95
N GLU A 387 -18.42 5.89 -5.87
CA GLU A 387 -17.48 7.01 -5.71
C GLU A 387 -17.93 7.88 -4.55
N VAL A 388 -16.98 8.23 -3.67
CA VAL A 388 -17.27 8.99 -2.45
C VAL A 388 -16.78 10.43 -2.61
N THR A 389 -15.50 10.60 -2.88
CA THR A 389 -14.86 11.92 -3.02
C THR A 389 -13.52 11.76 -3.76
N ARG A 390 -12.87 12.89 -4.05
CA ARG A 390 -11.53 12.92 -4.66
C ARG A 390 -10.54 13.54 -3.70
N LEU A 391 -9.35 12.95 -3.61
CA LEU A 391 -8.27 13.49 -2.80
C LEU A 391 -7.58 14.62 -3.54
N GLN A 392 -7.79 15.84 -3.09
CA GLN A 392 -7.25 17.05 -3.69
C GLN A 392 -6.33 17.79 -2.72
N HIS A 393 -5.20 18.25 -3.21
CA HIS A 393 -4.26 19.16 -2.55
C HIS A 393 -4.05 20.44 -3.39
N PRO A 394 -3.38 21.49 -2.88
CA PRO A 394 -3.28 22.78 -3.58
C PRO A 394 -2.73 22.72 -5.01
N ASN A 395 -1.89 21.72 -5.33
CA ASN A 395 -1.26 21.58 -6.64
C ASN A 395 -1.97 20.57 -7.56
N GLY A 396 -3.15 20.06 -7.19
CA GLY A 396 -3.91 19.11 -8.00
C GLY A 396 -4.53 17.98 -7.20
N PHE A 397 -4.54 16.77 -7.76
CA PHE A 397 -5.12 15.59 -7.14
C PHE A 397 -4.02 14.61 -6.72
N ALA A 398 -4.30 13.81 -5.69
CA ALA A 398 -3.47 12.67 -5.39
C ALA A 398 -3.43 11.72 -6.59
N HIS A 399 -2.26 11.28 -6.99
CA HIS A 399 -2.14 10.30 -8.06
C HIS A 399 -2.09 8.88 -7.53
N TYR A 400 -1.57 8.65 -6.33
CA TYR A 400 -1.83 7.43 -5.61
C TYR A 400 -1.51 7.52 -4.11
N VAL A 401 -2.02 6.54 -3.35
CA VAL A 401 -1.82 6.46 -1.91
C VAL A 401 -1.21 5.11 -1.51
N SER A 402 -0.51 5.09 -0.41
CA SER A 402 0.08 3.86 0.12
C SER A 402 -0.93 3.09 0.97
N ARG A 403 -1.19 3.57 2.15
CA ARG A 403 -2.03 2.93 3.16
C ARG A 403 -3.20 3.81 3.55
N GLY A 404 -4.28 3.17 3.99
CA GLY A 404 -5.40 3.79 4.67
C GLY A 404 -5.48 3.39 6.14
N ALA A 405 -6.04 4.27 6.95
CA ALA A 405 -6.38 3.98 8.34
C ALA A 405 -7.63 4.76 8.75
N VAL A 406 -8.26 4.32 9.84
CA VAL A 406 -9.38 5.03 10.48
C VAL A 406 -8.92 5.44 11.86
N ASP A 407 -9.11 6.72 12.20
CA ASP A 407 -8.83 7.21 13.56
C ASP A 407 -9.94 6.85 14.55
N HIS A 408 -9.74 7.19 15.82
CA HIS A 408 -10.72 6.94 16.87
C HIS A 408 -12.05 7.71 16.69
N ASN A 409 -12.07 8.75 15.85
CA ASN A 409 -13.28 9.51 15.51
C ASN A 409 -14.04 8.91 14.31
N GLY A 410 -13.49 7.87 13.68
CA GLY A 410 -14.05 7.24 12.49
C GLY A 410 -13.74 7.97 11.18
N ASP A 411 -12.81 8.93 11.17
CA ASP A 411 -12.35 9.61 9.96
C ASP A 411 -11.29 8.78 9.23
N LEU A 412 -11.32 8.83 7.90
CA LEU A 412 -10.36 8.08 7.06
C LEU A 412 -9.10 8.91 6.83
N PHE A 413 -7.97 8.24 6.85
CA PHE A 413 -6.68 8.84 6.50
C PHE A 413 -5.97 8.05 5.41
N PHE A 414 -5.24 8.76 4.54
CA PHE A 414 -4.51 8.17 3.43
C PHE A 414 -3.13 8.80 3.27
N GLY A 415 -2.09 7.97 3.15
CA GLY A 415 -0.73 8.42 2.88
C GLY A 415 -0.52 8.71 1.39
N HIS A 416 -0.15 9.94 1.04
CA HIS A 416 0.10 10.33 -0.34
C HIS A 416 1.49 9.89 -0.80
N VAL A 417 1.56 9.11 -1.86
CA VAL A 417 2.81 8.77 -2.54
C VAL A 417 2.97 9.68 -3.74
N GLY A 418 3.73 10.74 -3.56
CA GLY A 418 4.00 11.76 -4.56
C GLY A 418 4.72 12.94 -3.95
N SER A 419 5.61 13.48 -4.72
CA SER A 419 6.40 14.66 -4.34
C SER A 419 5.67 15.96 -4.69
N ASN A 420 5.96 17.00 -3.92
CA ASN A 420 5.64 18.38 -4.18
C ASN A 420 4.13 18.70 -4.41
N PRO A 421 3.31 18.64 -3.39
CA PRO A 421 3.66 18.36 -1.99
C PRO A 421 3.53 16.88 -1.60
N CYS A 422 4.27 16.45 -0.57
CA CYS A 422 4.05 15.19 0.13
C CYS A 422 3.32 15.41 1.45
N GLY A 423 2.53 14.46 1.90
CA GLY A 423 1.73 14.57 3.12
C GLY A 423 0.69 13.47 3.28
N ILE A 424 -0.32 13.74 4.10
CA ILE A 424 -1.45 12.85 4.31
C ILE A 424 -2.77 13.55 4.05
N PHE A 425 -3.76 12.78 3.60
CA PHE A 425 -5.15 13.21 3.49
C PHE A 425 -5.95 12.70 4.68
N LYS A 426 -6.88 13.53 5.15
CA LYS A 426 -7.98 13.15 6.03
C LYS A 426 -9.29 13.34 5.28
N VAL A 427 -10.15 12.34 5.32
CA VAL A 427 -11.52 12.44 4.82
C VAL A 427 -12.45 12.34 6.01
N SER A 428 -13.05 13.46 6.38
CA SER A 428 -14.04 13.50 7.44
C SER A 428 -15.30 12.79 6.99
N MET A 429 -15.67 11.76 7.74
CA MET A 429 -16.82 10.93 7.45
C MET A 429 -18.10 11.63 7.92
N PRO A 430 -19.25 11.49 7.19
CA PRO A 430 -20.56 11.90 7.67
C PRO A 430 -20.91 11.25 9.00
N ALA A 431 -21.59 11.98 9.88
CA ALA A 431 -21.90 11.54 11.25
C ALA A 431 -22.69 10.21 11.28
N ASP A 432 -23.60 9.98 10.33
CA ASP A 432 -24.38 8.76 10.20
C ASP A 432 -23.53 7.53 9.82
N ARG A 433 -22.31 7.76 9.33
CA ARG A 433 -21.34 6.71 8.89
C ARG A 433 -20.17 6.53 9.84
N LYS A 434 -20.02 7.45 10.79
CA LYS A 434 -19.01 7.36 11.86
C LYS A 434 -19.38 6.36 12.94
N ARG A 435 -20.49 5.65 12.84
CA ARG A 435 -21.07 4.84 13.92
C ARG A 435 -20.06 4.44 14.98
N GLU A 436 -20.47 4.60 16.25
CA GLU A 436 -19.80 4.26 17.49
C GLU A 436 -18.94 2.98 17.44
N ASN A 437 -17.85 3.03 16.68
CA ASN A 437 -16.83 1.99 16.65
C ASN A 437 -15.78 2.22 17.72
N ALA A 438 -16.13 2.91 18.77
CA ALA A 438 -15.33 2.94 20.00
C ALA A 438 -14.93 1.53 20.50
N HIS A 439 -15.43 0.47 19.85
CA HIS A 439 -15.20 -0.92 20.25
C HIS A 439 -15.09 -1.93 19.10
N LEU A 440 -14.95 -1.52 17.84
CA LEU A 440 -14.23 -2.46 17.00
C LEU A 440 -12.87 -2.59 17.68
N PRO A 441 -12.54 -3.76 18.24
CA PRO A 441 -11.15 -3.96 18.54
C PRO A 441 -10.45 -3.60 17.25
N ILE A 442 -9.47 -2.70 17.34
CA ILE A 442 -8.42 -2.62 16.34
C ILE A 442 -7.71 -3.97 16.49
N ARG A 443 -8.42 -5.03 16.18
CA ARG A 443 -7.86 -6.32 15.84
C ARG A 443 -7.33 -6.09 14.45
N MET A 444 -6.30 -5.28 14.45
CA MET A 444 -5.37 -5.32 13.37
C MET A 444 -4.89 -6.75 13.34
N TRP A 445 -5.43 -7.45 12.39
CA TRP A 445 -4.80 -8.66 11.91
C TRP A 445 -3.51 -8.19 11.22
N GLY A 446 -2.48 -7.91 12.02
CA GLY A 446 -1.22 -7.34 11.59
C GLY A 446 -1.22 -5.85 11.37
#